data_a04a9d0d6e2d16dc1aedda4de2f4f43c
#
_entry.id   a04a9d0d6e2d16dc1aedda4de2f4f43c
#
_cell.length_a   1.000
_cell.length_b   1.000
_cell.length_c   1.000
_cell.angle_alpha   90.00
_cell.angle_beta   90.00
_cell.angle_gamma   90.00
#
_symmetry.space_group_name_H-M   'P 1'
#
loop_
_entity.id
_entity.type
_entity.pdbx_description
1 polymer ?
#
loop_
_entity_poly.entity_id
_entity_poly.type
_entity_poly.pdbx_seq_one_letter_code
_entity_poly.pdbx_strand_id
1 'polypeptide(L)'
;QAEDGIRDVERSRGLGDVYKRQFHMLDKTKFYINGEWVNPSKKNDFDVINPSNEEVCAKITLGNLEDTDKAIQSAKKAFETWKETSKQERVALLEKLLKIYNERYDEMTDAITTELGCPRDWCSANQTSSGASHIEDFIKRLKEFNFEPGFDKGSKNQILYEPIGVCGLITPWNWPINQIALKVVPALATGCTMILKPSEIAPLSGMLFAEMIHEAGFPSGVFNLVNSDGAGVGTILSGHKDVDMVSFTGSTRAGRLITKNAADTIKRVCLELGGKGGNIVFADSYPDAVRDGIRNVMSNSGQSCDAPTRMLVERSIYERAVKELSLIHISEPTRPLYISYAVFCL
;
A
#
# COMPACT_ATOMS: atom_id res chain seq x y z
N GLN A 1 -10.20 -46.26 32.73
CA GLN A 1 -9.95 -46.43 31.28
C GLN A 1 -11.07 -45.87 30.37
N ALA A 2 -12.24 -45.50 30.91
CA ALA A 2 -13.36 -44.93 30.14
C ALA A 2 -13.43 -43.40 30.16
N GLU A 3 -12.75 -42.71 31.08
CA GLU A 3 -12.79 -41.25 31.22
C GLU A 3 -11.74 -40.55 30.35
N ASP A 4 -10.63 -41.21 30.01
CA ASP A 4 -9.58 -40.60 29.16
C ASP A 4 -9.98 -40.55 27.67
N GLY A 5 -10.82 -41.50 27.21
CA GLY A 5 -11.33 -41.50 25.84
C GLY A 5 -12.34 -40.38 25.51
N ILE A 6 -13.06 -39.87 26.52
CA ILE A 6 -14.05 -38.79 26.35
C ILE A 6 -13.36 -37.43 26.26
N ARG A 7 -12.25 -37.23 26.97
CA ARG A 7 -11.49 -35.97 26.91
C ARG A 7 -10.76 -35.74 25.56
N ASP A 8 -10.30 -36.81 24.91
CA ASP A 8 -9.67 -36.71 23.60
C ASP A 8 -10.67 -36.45 22.47
N VAL A 9 -11.92 -36.96 22.59
CA VAL A 9 -13.00 -36.69 21.63
C VAL A 9 -13.50 -35.22 21.73
N GLU A 10 -13.52 -34.65 22.94
CA GLU A 10 -13.90 -33.25 23.12
C GLU A 10 -12.80 -32.28 22.63
N ARG A 11 -11.52 -32.62 22.78
CA ARG A 11 -10.41 -31.87 22.20
C ARG A 11 -10.42 -31.91 20.67
N SER A 12 -10.75 -33.05 20.08
CA SER A 12 -10.83 -33.15 18.60
C SER A 12 -12.05 -32.43 18.03
N ARG A 13 -13.16 -32.31 18.77
CA ARG A 13 -14.33 -31.52 18.36
C ARG A 13 -14.06 -30.01 18.42
N GLY A 14 -13.32 -29.53 19.43
CA GLY A 14 -12.93 -28.12 19.53
C GLY A 14 -11.96 -27.65 18.42
N LEU A 15 -11.07 -28.53 17.95
CA LEU A 15 -10.18 -28.26 16.82
C LEU A 15 -10.93 -28.27 15.48
N GLY A 16 -11.96 -29.11 15.32
CA GLY A 16 -12.79 -29.15 14.11
C GLY A 16 -13.64 -27.89 13.89
N ASP A 17 -14.06 -27.20 14.94
CA ASP A 17 -14.85 -25.97 14.84
C ASP A 17 -14.00 -24.72 14.56
N VAL A 18 -12.72 -24.73 14.91
CA VAL A 18 -11.78 -23.67 14.55
C VAL A 18 -11.46 -23.67 13.05
N TYR A 19 -11.48 -24.84 12.41
CA TYR A 19 -11.26 -24.98 10.95
C TYR A 19 -12.53 -24.84 10.11
N LYS A 20 -13.72 -24.80 10.72
CA LYS A 20 -14.99 -24.57 10.03
C LYS A 20 -15.48 -23.11 10.05
N ARG A 21 -14.61 -22.13 10.13
CA ARG A 21 -14.98 -20.80 9.62
C ARG A 21 -15.09 -20.92 8.12
N GLN A 22 -16.31 -21.17 7.65
CA GLN A 22 -16.66 -20.97 6.23
C GLN A 22 -16.14 -19.57 5.86
N PHE A 23 -15.08 -19.52 5.07
CA PHE A 23 -14.66 -18.28 4.44
C PHE A 23 -15.79 -17.88 3.49
N HIS A 24 -16.68 -17.04 3.96
CA HIS A 24 -17.62 -16.37 3.07
C HIS A 24 -16.79 -15.45 2.18
N MET A 25 -16.76 -15.76 0.89
CA MET A 25 -16.18 -14.90 -0.12
C MET A 25 -16.78 -13.49 0.02
N LEU A 26 -15.92 -12.50 0.20
CA LEU A 26 -16.35 -11.10 0.37
C LEU A 26 -16.80 -10.53 -0.98
N ASP A 27 -18.03 -10.04 -1.06
CA ASP A 27 -18.49 -9.24 -2.21
C ASP A 27 -18.09 -7.78 -2.03
N LYS A 28 -17.08 -7.35 -2.78
CA LYS A 28 -16.50 -6.01 -2.79
C LYS A 28 -16.55 -5.37 -4.19
N THR A 29 -17.65 -5.60 -4.91
CA THR A 29 -17.82 -5.22 -6.33
C THR A 29 -18.15 -3.73 -6.56
N LYS A 30 -18.29 -2.92 -5.52
CA LYS A 30 -18.58 -1.49 -5.63
C LYS A 30 -17.30 -0.65 -5.61
N PHE A 31 -17.39 0.54 -6.21
CA PHE A 31 -16.38 1.60 -6.12
C PHE A 31 -16.77 2.65 -5.08
N TYR A 32 -15.78 3.32 -4.48
CA TYR A 32 -16.05 4.46 -3.61
C TYR A 32 -15.88 5.75 -4.40
N ILE A 33 -16.98 6.40 -4.72
CA ILE A 33 -17.01 7.62 -5.54
C ILE A 33 -17.94 8.65 -4.89
N ASN A 34 -17.48 9.87 -4.75
CA ASN A 34 -18.27 11.00 -4.22
C ASN A 34 -18.87 10.75 -2.83
N GLY A 35 -18.12 10.05 -1.96
CA GLY A 35 -18.56 9.75 -0.60
C GLY A 35 -19.49 8.54 -0.47
N GLU A 36 -19.72 7.79 -1.54
CA GLU A 36 -20.67 6.67 -1.57
C GLU A 36 -20.05 5.42 -2.22
N TRP A 37 -20.53 4.23 -1.80
CA TRP A 37 -20.25 2.97 -2.47
C TRP A 37 -21.23 2.75 -3.62
N VAL A 38 -20.77 2.97 -4.85
CA VAL A 38 -21.57 2.93 -6.06
C VAL A 38 -21.36 1.64 -6.86
N ASN A 39 -22.40 1.21 -7.57
CA ASN A 39 -22.28 0.10 -8.50
C ASN A 39 -21.46 0.50 -9.72
N PRO A 40 -20.68 -0.43 -10.31
CA PRO A 40 -19.97 -0.19 -11.55
C PRO A 40 -20.94 0.08 -12.70
N SER A 41 -20.53 0.90 -13.67
CA SER A 41 -21.30 1.17 -14.90
C SER A 41 -21.47 -0.09 -15.76
N LYS A 42 -20.48 -0.98 -15.70
CA LYS A 42 -20.48 -2.29 -16.35
C LYS A 42 -19.86 -3.31 -15.44
N LYS A 43 -20.54 -4.44 -15.26
CA LYS A 43 -20.02 -5.56 -14.49
C LYS A 43 -18.80 -6.19 -15.20
N ASN A 44 -17.69 -6.29 -14.50
CA ASN A 44 -16.45 -6.94 -14.95
C ASN A 44 -15.74 -7.52 -13.71
N ASP A 45 -16.30 -8.60 -13.19
CA ASP A 45 -15.86 -9.20 -11.93
C ASP A 45 -14.47 -9.81 -12.06
N PHE A 46 -13.73 -9.72 -10.95
CA PHE A 46 -12.39 -10.25 -10.79
C PHE A 46 -12.28 -10.93 -9.41
N ASP A 47 -11.78 -12.16 -9.39
CA ASP A 47 -11.59 -12.92 -8.18
C ASP A 47 -10.24 -12.58 -7.54
N VAL A 48 -10.27 -12.17 -6.26
CA VAL A 48 -9.09 -11.96 -5.45
C VAL A 48 -8.71 -13.28 -4.81
N ILE A 49 -7.48 -13.71 -5.03
CA ILE A 49 -6.96 -15.00 -4.56
C ILE A 49 -6.13 -14.78 -3.30
N ASN A 50 -6.41 -15.55 -2.26
CA ASN A 50 -5.51 -15.65 -1.11
C ASN A 50 -4.33 -16.56 -1.47
N PRO A 51 -3.09 -16.03 -1.59
CA PRO A 51 -1.96 -16.83 -2.04
C PRO A 51 -1.46 -17.86 -1.01
N SER A 52 -1.97 -17.84 0.22
CA SER A 52 -1.58 -18.84 1.23
C SER A 52 -2.29 -20.18 1.05
N ASN A 53 -3.47 -20.20 0.39
CA ASN A 53 -4.26 -21.41 0.15
C ASN A 53 -4.79 -21.53 -1.28
N GLU A 54 -4.49 -20.53 -2.13
CA GLU A 54 -4.90 -20.44 -3.55
C GLU A 54 -6.43 -20.39 -3.76
N GLU A 55 -7.20 -20.08 -2.71
CA GLU A 55 -8.66 -19.97 -2.78
C GLU A 55 -9.10 -18.51 -3.05
N VAL A 56 -10.28 -18.39 -3.67
CA VAL A 56 -10.94 -17.09 -3.86
C VAL A 56 -11.40 -16.56 -2.51
N CYS A 57 -10.83 -15.45 -2.05
CA CYS A 57 -11.20 -14.81 -0.78
C CYS A 57 -12.17 -13.63 -0.94
N ALA A 58 -12.17 -12.98 -2.10
CA ALA A 58 -13.07 -11.88 -2.39
C ALA A 58 -13.35 -11.77 -3.88
N LYS A 59 -14.42 -11.05 -4.21
CA LYS A 59 -14.75 -10.64 -5.57
C LYS A 59 -14.82 -9.12 -5.63
N ILE A 60 -14.10 -8.53 -6.59
CA ILE A 60 -14.16 -7.11 -6.93
C ILE A 60 -14.69 -6.95 -8.35
N THR A 61 -14.91 -5.72 -8.79
CA THR A 61 -15.16 -5.39 -10.20
C THR A 61 -14.04 -4.49 -10.72
N LEU A 62 -13.63 -4.69 -11.96
CA LEU A 62 -12.66 -3.85 -12.66
C LEU A 62 -13.40 -2.70 -13.35
N GLY A 63 -13.06 -1.46 -12.96
CA GLY A 63 -13.63 -0.23 -13.51
C GLY A 63 -13.19 0.06 -14.93
N ASN A 64 -13.95 0.88 -15.60
CA ASN A 64 -13.75 1.29 -16.99
C ASN A 64 -13.64 2.83 -17.11
N LEU A 65 -13.68 3.33 -18.34
CA LEU A 65 -13.60 4.77 -18.63
C LEU A 65 -14.72 5.57 -17.94
N GLU A 66 -15.96 5.09 -17.99
CA GLU A 66 -17.11 5.79 -17.41
C GLU A 66 -17.00 5.91 -15.88
N ASP A 67 -16.63 4.81 -15.21
CA ASP A 67 -16.42 4.80 -13.75
C ASP A 67 -15.27 5.73 -13.35
N THR A 68 -14.20 5.70 -14.12
CA THR A 68 -13.02 6.54 -13.87
C THR A 68 -13.33 8.01 -14.08
N ASP A 69 -14.05 8.36 -15.15
CA ASP A 69 -14.44 9.75 -15.42
C ASP A 69 -15.37 10.29 -14.32
N LYS A 70 -16.35 9.50 -13.86
CA LYS A 70 -17.20 9.86 -12.70
C LYS A 70 -16.37 10.18 -11.47
N ALA A 71 -15.34 9.36 -11.17
CA ALA A 71 -14.45 9.60 -10.04
C ALA A 71 -13.61 10.88 -10.23
N ILE A 72 -13.09 11.11 -11.44
CA ILE A 72 -12.31 12.32 -11.77
C ILE A 72 -13.17 13.58 -11.64
N GLN A 73 -14.39 13.57 -12.21
CA GLN A 73 -15.30 14.73 -12.12
C GLN A 73 -15.72 15.00 -10.66
N SER A 74 -15.93 13.93 -9.86
CA SER A 74 -16.17 14.07 -8.43
C SER A 74 -14.98 14.74 -7.71
N ALA A 75 -13.76 14.26 -7.96
CA ALA A 75 -12.56 14.84 -7.39
C ALA A 75 -12.36 16.30 -7.81
N LYS A 76 -12.55 16.62 -9.09
CA LYS A 76 -12.46 17.97 -9.63
C LYS A 76 -13.44 18.92 -8.96
N LYS A 77 -14.69 18.51 -8.79
CA LYS A 77 -15.71 19.31 -8.10
C LYS A 77 -15.35 19.54 -6.64
N ALA A 78 -14.91 18.49 -5.94
CA ALA A 78 -14.54 18.58 -4.53
C ALA A 78 -13.29 19.47 -4.32
N PHE A 79 -12.39 19.53 -5.29
CA PHE A 79 -11.18 20.35 -5.23
C PHE A 79 -11.50 21.84 -5.04
N GLU A 80 -12.57 22.36 -5.62
CA GLU A 80 -12.95 23.78 -5.53
C GLU A 80 -13.10 24.26 -4.08
N THR A 81 -13.56 23.40 -3.18
CA THR A 81 -13.76 23.73 -1.77
C THR A 81 -12.65 23.14 -0.88
N TRP A 82 -12.14 21.95 -1.21
CA TRP A 82 -11.14 21.27 -0.40
C TRP A 82 -9.79 22.02 -0.36
N LYS A 83 -9.38 22.60 -1.48
CA LYS A 83 -8.16 23.43 -1.58
C LYS A 83 -8.15 24.63 -0.63
N GLU A 84 -9.33 25.18 -0.29
CA GLU A 84 -9.49 26.34 0.58
C GLU A 84 -9.52 25.97 2.08
N THR A 85 -9.54 24.68 2.43
CA THR A 85 -9.53 24.25 3.83
C THR A 85 -8.24 24.66 4.53
N SER A 86 -8.38 25.06 5.78
CA SER A 86 -7.22 25.43 6.59
C SER A 86 -6.33 24.20 6.92
N LYS A 87 -5.06 24.47 7.21
CA LYS A 87 -4.14 23.44 7.71
C LYS A 87 -4.72 22.74 8.95
N GLN A 88 -5.35 23.48 9.85
CA GLN A 88 -5.93 22.99 11.08
C GLN A 88 -7.07 22.00 10.83
N GLU A 89 -7.98 22.29 9.90
CA GLU A 89 -9.06 21.37 9.50
C GLU A 89 -8.51 20.06 8.95
N ARG A 90 -7.49 20.15 8.06
CA ARG A 90 -6.85 18.94 7.51
C ARG A 90 -6.12 18.13 8.56
N VAL A 91 -5.43 18.78 9.51
CA VAL A 91 -4.82 18.09 10.67
C VAL A 91 -5.86 17.36 11.48
N ALA A 92 -6.98 18.01 11.83
CA ALA A 92 -8.03 17.40 12.63
C ALA A 92 -8.64 16.16 11.96
N LEU A 93 -8.87 16.21 10.65
CA LEU A 93 -9.37 15.05 9.88
C LEU A 93 -8.35 13.91 9.82
N LEU A 94 -7.07 14.21 9.65
CA LEU A 94 -6.01 13.20 9.65
C LEU A 94 -5.80 12.58 11.03
N GLU A 95 -5.91 13.34 12.11
CA GLU A 95 -5.89 12.82 13.49
C GLU A 95 -7.07 11.87 13.74
N LYS A 96 -8.25 12.22 13.24
CA LYS A 96 -9.42 11.34 13.30
C LYS A 96 -9.22 10.06 12.48
N LEU A 97 -8.64 10.17 11.28
CA LEU A 97 -8.27 9.01 10.46
C LEU A 97 -7.29 8.09 11.19
N LEU A 98 -6.24 8.65 11.81
CA LEU A 98 -5.27 7.87 12.61
C LEU A 98 -5.95 7.13 13.76
N LYS A 99 -6.86 7.79 14.47
CA LYS A 99 -7.64 7.17 15.54
C LYS A 99 -8.44 5.97 15.02
N ILE A 100 -9.22 6.15 13.95
CA ILE A 100 -10.03 5.10 13.34
C ILE A 100 -9.14 3.97 12.82
N TYR A 101 -8.00 4.29 12.20
CA TYR A 101 -7.05 3.29 11.74
C TYR A 101 -6.55 2.40 12.88
N ASN A 102 -6.21 3.01 14.03
CA ASN A 102 -5.76 2.27 15.20
C ASN A 102 -6.90 1.45 15.86
N GLU A 103 -8.12 1.94 15.87
CA GLU A 103 -9.31 1.20 16.35
C GLU A 103 -9.64 0.00 15.45
N ARG A 104 -9.37 0.10 14.13
CA ARG A 104 -9.59 -0.96 13.13
C ARG A 104 -8.29 -1.64 12.67
N TYR A 105 -7.24 -1.56 13.49
CA TYR A 105 -5.91 -2.08 13.16
C TYR A 105 -5.91 -3.58 12.84
N ASP A 106 -6.63 -4.37 13.62
CA ASP A 106 -6.75 -5.81 13.41
C ASP A 106 -7.50 -6.15 12.13
N GLU A 107 -8.54 -5.39 11.75
CA GLU A 107 -9.24 -5.56 10.48
C GLU A 107 -8.30 -5.30 9.30
N MET A 108 -7.47 -4.27 9.38
CA MET A 108 -6.46 -3.97 8.37
C MET A 108 -5.43 -5.09 8.26
N THR A 109 -4.98 -5.62 9.40
CA THR A 109 -4.06 -6.76 9.44
C THR A 109 -4.68 -8.00 8.79
N ASP A 110 -5.94 -8.30 9.07
CA ASP A 110 -6.63 -9.45 8.51
C ASP A 110 -6.88 -9.29 7.00
N ALA A 111 -7.23 -8.08 6.54
CA ALA A 111 -7.39 -7.79 5.13
C ALA A 111 -6.09 -8.01 4.35
N ILE A 112 -4.97 -7.44 4.84
CA ILE A 112 -3.66 -7.60 4.19
C ILE A 112 -3.17 -9.06 4.27
N THR A 113 -3.33 -9.73 5.41
CA THR A 113 -2.98 -11.14 5.55
C THR A 113 -3.72 -11.99 4.53
N THR A 114 -5.00 -11.70 4.30
CA THR A 114 -5.85 -12.45 3.37
C THR A 114 -5.42 -12.22 1.91
N GLU A 115 -5.20 -10.97 1.49
CA GLU A 115 -4.87 -10.65 0.10
C GLU A 115 -3.39 -10.87 -0.26
N LEU A 116 -2.48 -10.80 0.72
CA LEU A 116 -1.04 -10.96 0.51
C LEU A 116 -0.51 -12.34 0.91
N GLY A 117 -1.26 -13.09 1.74
CA GLY A 117 -0.87 -14.41 2.21
C GLY A 117 0.29 -14.41 3.21
N CYS A 118 0.64 -13.28 3.80
CA CYS A 118 1.73 -13.19 4.77
C CYS A 118 1.31 -13.68 6.17
N PRO A 119 2.25 -14.15 7.01
CA PRO A 119 1.95 -14.50 8.40
C PRO A 119 1.37 -13.29 9.15
N ARG A 120 0.27 -13.49 9.89
CA ARG A 120 -0.51 -12.41 10.53
C ARG A 120 0.33 -11.55 11.47
N ASP A 121 1.18 -12.15 12.31
CA ASP A 121 2.03 -11.40 13.25
C ASP A 121 3.05 -10.54 12.53
N TRP A 122 3.65 -11.10 11.46
CA TRP A 122 4.56 -10.34 10.60
C TRP A 122 3.83 -9.22 9.87
N CYS A 123 2.64 -9.49 9.36
CA CYS A 123 1.77 -8.50 8.70
C CYS A 123 1.45 -7.34 9.64
N SER A 124 1.00 -7.63 10.86
CA SER A 124 0.74 -6.64 11.90
C SER A 124 1.97 -5.76 12.16
N ALA A 125 3.11 -6.39 12.43
CA ALA A 125 4.33 -5.68 12.81
C ALA A 125 4.99 -4.87 11.69
N ASN A 126 4.78 -5.24 10.41
CA ASN A 126 5.49 -4.63 9.28
C ASN A 126 4.56 -3.93 8.29
N GLN A 127 3.51 -4.62 7.82
CA GLN A 127 2.59 -4.07 6.82
C GLN A 127 1.64 -3.05 7.45
N THR A 128 0.81 -3.50 8.41
CA THR A 128 -0.22 -2.66 9.03
C THR A 128 0.40 -1.48 9.79
N SER A 129 1.48 -1.72 10.54
CA SER A 129 2.18 -0.66 11.28
C SER A 129 2.69 0.46 10.38
N SER A 130 3.08 0.14 9.14
CA SER A 130 3.57 1.16 8.20
C SER A 130 2.49 2.18 7.84
N GLY A 131 1.23 1.74 7.69
CA GLY A 131 0.10 2.64 7.43
C GLY A 131 -0.11 3.64 8.55
N ALA A 132 -0.16 3.18 9.81
CA ALA A 132 -0.29 4.03 10.99
C ALA A 132 0.88 5.02 11.10
N SER A 133 2.11 4.52 10.97
CA SER A 133 3.32 5.35 11.06
C SER A 133 3.35 6.45 10.01
N HIS A 134 2.93 6.19 8.78
CA HIS A 134 2.86 7.20 7.73
C HIS A 134 1.80 8.26 8.03
N ILE A 135 0.62 7.87 8.51
CA ILE A 135 -0.41 8.85 8.89
C ILE A 135 0.12 9.76 9.99
N GLU A 136 0.75 9.18 11.03
CA GLU A 136 1.32 9.92 12.15
C GLU A 136 2.44 10.89 11.71
N ASP A 137 3.38 10.43 10.88
CA ASP A 137 4.50 11.25 10.38
C ASP A 137 3.98 12.42 9.53
N PHE A 138 3.01 12.19 8.64
CA PHE A 138 2.45 13.27 7.83
C PHE A 138 1.63 14.27 8.65
N ILE A 139 0.93 13.86 9.71
CA ILE A 139 0.29 14.78 10.65
C ILE A 139 1.34 15.69 11.30
N LYS A 140 2.45 15.10 11.79
CA LYS A 140 3.54 15.86 12.39
C LYS A 140 4.13 16.85 11.41
N ARG A 141 4.48 16.41 10.19
CA ARG A 141 5.03 17.27 9.14
C ARG A 141 4.06 18.38 8.73
N LEU A 142 2.77 18.07 8.60
CA LEU A 142 1.76 19.07 8.26
C LEU A 142 1.65 20.17 9.33
N LYS A 143 1.71 19.83 10.61
CA LYS A 143 1.70 20.81 11.71
C LYS A 143 2.88 21.79 11.60
N GLU A 144 4.04 21.29 11.23
CA GLU A 144 5.27 22.07 11.11
C GLU A 144 5.38 22.83 9.77
N PHE A 145 4.70 22.35 8.71
CA PHE A 145 4.84 22.90 7.36
C PHE A 145 4.25 24.31 7.25
N ASN A 146 5.03 25.23 6.66
CA ASN A 146 4.60 26.59 6.36
C ASN A 146 4.28 26.71 4.86
N PHE A 147 3.00 26.89 4.53
CA PHE A 147 2.54 27.07 3.15
C PHE A 147 2.85 28.47 2.61
N GLU A 148 3.09 29.44 3.49
CA GLU A 148 3.37 30.82 3.16
C GLU A 148 4.68 31.26 3.82
N PRO A 149 5.86 30.80 3.34
CA PRO A 149 7.15 31.14 3.98
C PRO A 149 7.51 32.63 3.91
N GLY A 150 6.73 33.41 3.16
CA GLY A 150 6.93 34.84 3.05
C GLY A 150 7.94 35.24 1.97
N PHE A 151 8.48 36.44 2.10
CA PHE A 151 9.47 36.95 1.18
C PHE A 151 10.88 36.47 1.53
N ASP A 152 11.67 36.11 0.53
CA ASP A 152 13.11 35.95 0.72
C ASP A 152 13.74 37.22 1.21
N LYS A 153 14.71 37.14 2.16
CA LYS A 153 15.43 38.31 2.67
C LYS A 153 16.03 39.10 1.52
N GLY A 154 15.57 40.36 1.36
CA GLY A 154 16.04 41.26 0.34
C GLY A 154 15.40 41.13 -1.05
N SER A 155 14.43 40.20 -1.22
CA SER A 155 13.65 40.02 -2.44
C SER A 155 12.25 40.61 -2.30
N LYS A 156 11.65 40.98 -3.43
CA LYS A 156 10.23 41.34 -3.54
C LYS A 156 9.37 40.12 -3.93
N ASN A 157 9.98 38.95 -4.06
CA ASN A 157 9.31 37.71 -4.47
C ASN A 157 8.74 36.99 -3.25
N GLN A 158 7.50 36.57 -3.34
CA GLN A 158 6.83 35.71 -2.35
C GLN A 158 6.70 34.30 -2.90
N ILE A 159 6.98 33.32 -2.05
CA ILE A 159 6.76 31.91 -2.35
C ILE A 159 5.45 31.48 -1.67
N LEU A 160 4.54 30.89 -2.44
CA LEU A 160 3.30 30.29 -1.96
C LEU A 160 3.29 28.81 -2.36
N TYR A 161 2.90 27.94 -1.44
CA TYR A 161 2.67 26.52 -1.73
C TYR A 161 1.17 26.26 -1.84
N GLU A 162 0.73 25.84 -3.01
CA GLU A 162 -0.67 25.55 -3.32
C GLU A 162 -0.88 24.06 -3.64
N PRO A 163 -2.09 23.51 -3.39
CA PRO A 163 -2.44 22.17 -3.85
C PRO A 163 -2.31 22.05 -5.37
N ILE A 164 -1.70 20.96 -5.85
CA ILE A 164 -1.50 20.78 -7.29
C ILE A 164 -2.79 20.50 -8.06
N GLY A 165 -3.85 20.01 -7.41
CA GLY A 165 -5.11 19.68 -8.07
C GLY A 165 -5.58 18.25 -7.80
N VAL A 166 -6.09 17.60 -8.84
CA VAL A 166 -6.58 16.23 -8.84
C VAL A 166 -5.42 15.24 -9.07
N CYS A 167 -5.23 14.31 -8.15
CA CYS A 167 -4.15 13.33 -8.19
C CYS A 167 -4.67 11.92 -8.57
N GLY A 168 -4.10 11.32 -9.60
CA GLY A 168 -4.25 9.90 -9.90
C GLY A 168 -3.21 9.10 -9.13
N LEU A 169 -3.63 8.25 -8.19
CA LEU A 169 -2.77 7.47 -7.32
C LEU A 169 -2.85 5.98 -7.69
N ILE A 170 -1.74 5.38 -8.10
CA ILE A 170 -1.69 3.98 -8.57
C ILE A 170 -0.69 3.23 -7.72
N THR A 171 -1.16 2.18 -7.01
CA THR A 171 -0.34 1.43 -6.05
C THR A 171 -0.18 -0.04 -6.42
N PRO A 172 0.97 -0.67 -6.08
CA PRO A 172 1.23 -2.08 -6.29
C PRO A 172 0.62 -2.93 -5.17
N TRP A 173 0.83 -4.25 -5.26
CA TRP A 173 0.28 -5.24 -4.35
C TRP A 173 1.21 -5.63 -3.19
N ASN A 174 2.52 -5.42 -3.32
CA ASN A 174 3.51 -6.02 -2.41
C ASN A 174 3.61 -5.36 -1.02
N TRP A 175 3.32 -4.07 -0.92
CA TRP A 175 3.22 -3.30 0.32
C TRP A 175 1.95 -2.43 0.27
N PRO A 176 0.75 -3.06 0.28
CA PRO A 176 -0.47 -2.37 -0.15
C PRO A 176 -0.76 -1.13 0.68
N ILE A 177 -0.94 -1.24 2.00
CA ILE A 177 -1.29 -0.07 2.83
C ILE A 177 -0.13 0.93 2.97
N ASN A 178 1.13 0.47 2.95
CA ASN A 178 2.30 1.35 2.93
C ASN A 178 2.24 2.29 1.73
N GLN A 179 2.07 1.74 0.53
CA GLN A 179 2.05 2.51 -0.71
C GLN A 179 0.81 3.40 -0.84
N ILE A 180 -0.33 2.96 -0.30
CA ILE A 180 -1.56 3.76 -0.26
C ILE A 180 -1.37 4.95 0.67
N ALA A 181 -0.93 4.73 1.91
CA ALA A 181 -0.75 5.79 2.89
C ALA A 181 0.28 6.84 2.43
N LEU A 182 1.40 6.41 1.84
CA LEU A 182 2.44 7.31 1.29
C LEU A 182 1.96 8.22 0.15
N LYS A 183 0.83 7.92 -0.48
CA LYS A 183 0.26 8.74 -1.57
C LYS A 183 -0.98 9.49 -1.12
N VAL A 184 -1.90 8.80 -0.46
CA VAL A 184 -3.20 9.37 -0.04
C VAL A 184 -3.02 10.42 1.06
N VAL A 185 -2.25 10.10 2.11
CA VAL A 185 -2.13 10.99 3.27
C VAL A 185 -1.46 12.33 2.91
N PRO A 186 -0.32 12.38 2.19
CA PRO A 186 0.24 13.67 1.77
C PRO A 186 -0.67 14.44 0.80
N ALA A 187 -1.43 13.77 -0.06
CA ALA A 187 -2.39 14.44 -0.93
C ALA A 187 -3.52 15.09 -0.11
N LEU A 188 -4.07 14.39 0.90
CA LEU A 188 -5.04 14.96 1.85
C LEU A 188 -4.43 16.13 2.63
N ALA A 189 -3.21 15.96 3.14
CA ALA A 189 -2.50 16.97 3.93
C ALA A 189 -2.28 18.27 3.17
N THR A 190 -1.99 18.18 1.87
CA THR A 190 -1.70 19.34 1.03
C THR A 190 -2.93 19.97 0.36
N GLY A 191 -4.15 19.42 0.59
CA GLY A 191 -5.38 19.97 0.03
C GLY A 191 -5.69 19.50 -1.40
N CYS A 192 -5.05 18.43 -1.87
CA CYS A 192 -5.35 17.80 -3.15
C CYS A 192 -6.56 16.87 -3.03
N THR A 193 -7.25 16.65 -4.13
CA THR A 193 -8.26 15.58 -4.27
C THR A 193 -7.69 14.44 -5.11
N MET A 194 -8.30 13.25 -5.05
CA MET A 194 -7.66 12.09 -5.66
C MET A 194 -8.58 10.98 -6.09
N ILE A 195 -8.05 10.17 -7.00
CA ILE A 195 -8.57 8.85 -7.36
C ILE A 195 -7.48 7.82 -7.07
N LEU A 196 -7.76 6.89 -6.16
CA LEU A 196 -6.91 5.74 -5.87
C LEU A 196 -7.28 4.56 -6.77
N LYS A 197 -6.30 4.01 -7.46
CA LYS A 197 -6.35 2.71 -8.14
C LYS A 197 -5.39 1.76 -7.42
N PRO A 198 -5.84 0.95 -6.45
CA PRO A 198 -5.01 -0.10 -5.86
C PRO A 198 -4.76 -1.23 -6.87
N SER A 199 -3.81 -2.11 -6.58
CA SER A 199 -3.64 -3.32 -7.38
C SER A 199 -4.88 -4.22 -7.25
N GLU A 200 -5.30 -4.82 -8.35
CA GLU A 200 -6.38 -5.82 -8.39
C GLU A 200 -6.05 -7.08 -7.61
N ILE A 201 -4.76 -7.33 -7.38
CA ILE A 201 -4.28 -8.50 -6.62
C ILE A 201 -4.43 -8.27 -5.11
N ALA A 202 -4.26 -7.03 -4.63
CA ALA A 202 -4.37 -6.66 -3.22
C ALA A 202 -5.25 -5.40 -3.05
N PRO A 203 -6.57 -5.49 -3.30
CA PRO A 203 -7.48 -4.36 -3.24
C PRO A 203 -8.14 -4.15 -1.89
N LEU A 204 -8.19 -5.19 -1.02
CA LEU A 204 -9.02 -5.21 0.19
C LEU A 204 -8.58 -4.17 1.21
N SER A 205 -7.29 -4.05 1.45
CA SER A 205 -6.72 -3.03 2.34
C SER A 205 -7.02 -1.61 1.84
N GLY A 206 -6.98 -1.38 0.52
CA GLY A 206 -7.35 -0.10 -0.08
C GLY A 206 -8.82 0.24 0.09
N MET A 207 -9.71 -0.75 -0.06
CA MET A 207 -11.14 -0.59 0.15
C MET A 207 -11.47 -0.35 1.63
N LEU A 208 -10.82 -1.07 2.54
CA LEU A 208 -10.95 -0.84 3.99
C LEU A 208 -10.45 0.57 4.37
N PHE A 209 -9.37 1.03 3.76
CA PHE A 209 -8.87 2.39 4.00
C PHE A 209 -9.85 3.46 3.49
N ALA A 210 -10.57 3.20 2.39
CA ALA A 210 -11.65 4.06 1.92
C ALA A 210 -12.82 4.14 2.93
N GLU A 211 -13.18 3.02 3.58
CA GLU A 211 -14.16 3.01 4.67
C GLU A 211 -13.69 3.88 5.85
N MET A 212 -12.42 3.78 6.24
CA MET A 212 -11.83 4.58 7.33
C MET A 212 -11.82 6.09 6.99
N ILE A 213 -11.52 6.45 5.74
CA ILE A 213 -11.58 7.85 5.25
C ILE A 213 -13.01 8.38 5.31
N HIS A 214 -13.99 7.57 4.91
CA HIS A 214 -15.41 7.91 5.01
C HIS A 214 -15.82 8.17 6.48
N GLU A 215 -15.46 7.25 7.38
CA GLU A 215 -15.75 7.33 8.81
C GLU A 215 -15.06 8.52 9.48
N ALA A 216 -13.86 8.90 9.02
CA ALA A 216 -13.16 10.08 9.47
C ALA A 216 -13.87 11.39 9.08
N GLY A 217 -14.79 11.35 8.10
CA GLY A 217 -15.62 12.47 7.71
C GLY A 217 -14.96 13.42 6.70
N PHE A 218 -14.06 12.92 5.86
CA PHE A 218 -13.56 13.69 4.73
C PHE A 218 -14.70 14.03 3.78
N PRO A 219 -14.73 15.26 3.21
CA PRO A 219 -15.81 15.66 2.32
C PRO A 219 -15.96 14.76 1.09
N SER A 220 -17.19 14.57 0.61
CA SER A 220 -17.49 13.78 -0.57
C SER A 220 -16.65 14.22 -1.78
N GLY A 221 -16.08 13.28 -2.49
CA GLY A 221 -15.26 13.54 -3.68
C GLY A 221 -13.79 13.86 -3.41
N VAL A 222 -13.39 14.21 -2.19
CA VAL A 222 -11.97 14.45 -1.85
C VAL A 222 -11.13 13.20 -2.09
N PHE A 223 -11.64 12.05 -1.70
CA PHE A 223 -11.07 10.74 -1.97
C PHE A 223 -12.05 9.87 -2.76
N ASN A 224 -11.56 9.22 -3.81
CA ASN A 224 -12.30 8.25 -4.61
C ASN A 224 -11.44 7.01 -4.83
N LEU A 225 -12.07 5.83 -4.97
CA LEU A 225 -11.40 4.56 -5.24
C LEU A 225 -12.09 3.82 -6.38
N VAL A 226 -11.32 3.43 -7.40
CA VAL A 226 -11.78 2.60 -8.51
C VAL A 226 -10.80 1.44 -8.70
N ASN A 227 -11.26 0.23 -8.41
CA ASN A 227 -10.47 -0.98 -8.67
C ASN A 227 -10.35 -1.23 -10.17
N SER A 228 -9.17 -1.66 -10.62
CA SER A 228 -8.95 -2.05 -12.02
C SER A 228 -7.64 -2.79 -12.16
N ASP A 229 -7.47 -3.47 -13.29
CA ASP A 229 -6.16 -3.90 -13.75
C ASP A 229 -5.26 -2.70 -14.12
N GLY A 230 -3.98 -2.97 -14.36
CA GLY A 230 -3.02 -1.92 -14.68
C GLY A 230 -3.28 -1.20 -16.00
N ALA A 231 -3.89 -1.89 -16.96
CA ALA A 231 -4.11 -1.37 -18.31
C ALA A 231 -5.36 -0.48 -18.42
N GLY A 232 -6.36 -0.71 -17.58
CA GLY A 232 -7.64 0.02 -17.55
C GLY A 232 -7.51 1.42 -16.96
N VAL A 233 -7.97 1.58 -15.72
CA VAL A 233 -8.03 2.88 -15.01
C VAL A 233 -6.67 3.58 -14.94
N GLY A 234 -5.55 2.83 -14.81
CA GLY A 234 -4.20 3.43 -14.78
C GLY A 234 -3.85 4.19 -16.06
N THR A 235 -4.23 3.67 -17.22
CA THR A 235 -4.03 4.35 -18.52
C THR A 235 -4.91 5.60 -18.61
N ILE A 236 -6.17 5.51 -18.17
CA ILE A 236 -7.11 6.63 -18.18
C ILE A 236 -6.60 7.76 -17.27
N LEU A 237 -6.26 7.47 -16.03
CA LEU A 237 -5.73 8.46 -15.08
C LEU A 237 -4.49 9.17 -15.61
N SER A 238 -3.57 8.43 -16.24
CA SER A 238 -2.33 9.01 -16.75
C SER A 238 -2.53 9.93 -17.96
N GLY A 239 -3.55 9.69 -18.80
CA GLY A 239 -3.84 10.50 -19.99
C GLY A 239 -4.93 11.55 -19.79
N HIS A 240 -5.72 11.52 -18.71
CA HIS A 240 -6.90 12.37 -18.56
C HIS A 240 -6.53 13.84 -18.32
N LYS A 241 -7.17 14.76 -19.05
CA LYS A 241 -6.89 16.20 -19.00
C LYS A 241 -7.20 16.87 -17.65
N ASP A 242 -8.16 16.32 -16.90
CA ASP A 242 -8.60 16.83 -15.60
C ASP A 242 -7.87 16.14 -14.41
N VAL A 243 -6.75 15.46 -14.68
CA VAL A 243 -5.83 14.94 -13.67
C VAL A 243 -4.55 15.74 -13.77
N ASP A 244 -4.14 16.38 -12.68
CA ASP A 244 -3.01 17.31 -12.63
C ASP A 244 -1.69 16.62 -12.28
N MET A 245 -1.76 15.51 -11.58
CA MET A 245 -0.61 14.72 -11.17
C MET A 245 -0.93 13.22 -11.18
N VAL A 246 0.05 12.39 -11.56
CA VAL A 246 0.00 10.93 -11.36
C VAL A 246 1.16 10.52 -10.45
N SER A 247 0.84 9.84 -9.35
CA SER A 247 1.80 9.17 -8.51
C SER A 247 1.65 7.65 -8.65
N PHE A 248 2.69 7.02 -9.17
CA PHE A 248 2.71 5.60 -9.51
C PHE A 248 3.84 4.87 -8.78
N THR A 249 3.54 3.71 -8.22
CA THR A 249 4.53 2.74 -7.77
C THR A 249 4.29 1.41 -8.48
N GLY A 250 5.34 0.84 -9.09
CA GLY A 250 5.26 -0.43 -9.81
C GLY A 250 6.43 -0.68 -10.75
N SER A 251 6.15 -1.34 -11.89
CA SER A 251 7.20 -1.73 -12.83
C SER A 251 7.72 -0.57 -13.69
N THR A 252 9.01 -0.61 -14.06
CA THR A 252 9.62 0.35 -15.00
C THR A 252 8.88 0.41 -16.33
N ARG A 253 8.35 -0.72 -16.80
CA ARG A 253 7.55 -0.77 -18.06
C ARG A 253 6.29 0.09 -17.93
N ALA A 254 5.54 -0.07 -16.85
CA ALA A 254 4.32 0.71 -16.62
C ALA A 254 4.65 2.19 -16.38
N GLY A 255 5.70 2.51 -15.63
CA GLY A 255 6.15 3.89 -15.42
C GLY A 255 6.47 4.62 -16.73
N ARG A 256 7.12 3.94 -17.69
CA ARG A 256 7.37 4.51 -19.04
C ARG A 256 6.07 4.80 -19.80
N LEU A 257 5.08 3.91 -19.72
CA LEU A 257 3.77 4.12 -20.36
C LEU A 257 3.02 5.30 -19.74
N ILE A 258 2.99 5.38 -18.41
CA ILE A 258 2.39 6.48 -17.68
C ILE A 258 3.03 7.82 -18.08
N THR A 259 4.37 7.88 -18.11
CA THR A 259 5.08 9.10 -18.54
C THR A 259 4.73 9.52 -19.96
N LYS A 260 4.64 8.57 -20.89
CA LYS A 260 4.24 8.85 -22.28
C LYS A 260 2.81 9.39 -22.35
N ASN A 261 1.87 8.75 -21.66
CA ASN A 261 0.46 9.18 -21.66
C ASN A 261 0.27 10.56 -21.00
N ALA A 262 1.09 10.88 -19.99
CA ALA A 262 1.03 12.14 -19.27
C ALA A 262 1.59 13.33 -20.07
N ALA A 263 2.41 13.06 -21.10
CA ALA A 263 3.13 14.09 -21.83
C ALA A 263 2.21 15.09 -22.55
N ASP A 264 1.09 14.63 -23.12
CA ASP A 264 0.16 15.49 -23.87
C ASP A 264 -0.52 16.56 -23.01
N THR A 265 -0.58 16.33 -21.69
CA THR A 265 -1.17 17.28 -20.74
C THR A 265 -0.12 17.96 -19.84
N ILE A 266 1.15 17.60 -20.00
CA ILE A 266 2.30 18.14 -19.23
C ILE A 266 2.08 17.99 -17.71
N LYS A 267 1.26 17.01 -17.29
CA LYS A 267 0.98 16.78 -15.86
C LYS A 267 2.22 16.27 -15.13
N ARG A 268 2.27 16.54 -13.85
CA ARG A 268 3.33 16.02 -12.99
C ARG A 268 3.24 14.51 -12.87
N VAL A 269 4.38 13.82 -13.02
CA VAL A 269 4.50 12.38 -12.82
C VAL A 269 5.53 12.12 -11.73
N CYS A 270 5.14 11.35 -10.70
CA CYS A 270 6.00 10.85 -9.65
C CYS A 270 6.05 9.32 -9.77
N LEU A 271 7.24 8.76 -9.93
CA LEU A 271 7.45 7.33 -10.16
C LEU A 271 8.30 6.73 -9.05
N GLU A 272 7.77 5.69 -8.41
CA GLU A 272 8.49 4.78 -7.54
C GLU A 272 8.56 3.42 -8.25
N LEU A 273 9.77 2.99 -8.60
CA LEU A 273 9.97 1.84 -9.49
C LEU A 273 10.79 0.75 -8.80
N GLY A 274 10.74 -0.45 -9.36
CA GLY A 274 11.55 -1.56 -8.89
C GLY A 274 13.04 -1.34 -9.13
N GLY A 275 13.84 -2.03 -8.35
CA GLY A 275 15.28 -1.95 -8.39
C GLY A 275 15.96 -3.27 -8.06
N LYS A 276 17.30 -3.25 -8.11
CA LYS A 276 18.20 -4.28 -7.65
C LYS A 276 19.26 -3.60 -6.78
N GLY A 277 18.88 -3.25 -5.53
CA GLY A 277 19.76 -2.60 -4.57
C GLY A 277 21.01 -3.40 -4.26
N GLY A 278 22.12 -2.73 -3.96
CA GLY A 278 23.34 -3.37 -3.49
C GLY A 278 23.41 -3.30 -1.96
N ASN A 279 23.68 -4.44 -1.30
CA ASN A 279 24.13 -4.49 0.08
C ASN A 279 25.66 -4.51 0.09
N ILE A 280 26.31 -3.49 0.62
CA ILE A 280 27.76 -3.35 0.61
C ILE A 280 28.29 -3.64 2.01
N VAL A 281 29.14 -4.67 2.12
CA VAL A 281 29.70 -5.13 3.40
C VAL A 281 31.23 -4.99 3.37
N PHE A 282 31.76 -4.10 4.21
CA PHE A 282 33.19 -3.89 4.40
C PHE A 282 33.73 -4.72 5.58
N ALA A 283 35.06 -4.83 5.69
CA ALA A 283 35.71 -5.62 6.72
C ALA A 283 35.45 -5.10 8.15
N ASP A 284 35.24 -3.82 8.30
CA ASP A 284 34.93 -3.13 9.57
C ASP A 284 33.44 -3.07 9.90
N SER A 285 32.58 -3.71 9.09
CA SER A 285 31.16 -3.81 9.39
C SER A 285 30.90 -4.60 10.68
N TYR A 286 29.76 -4.35 11.33
CA TYR A 286 29.39 -5.09 12.53
C TYR A 286 29.24 -6.60 12.25
N PRO A 287 29.44 -7.47 13.29
CA PRO A 287 29.58 -8.93 13.09
C PRO A 287 28.43 -9.61 12.35
N ASP A 288 27.20 -9.10 12.51
CA ASP A 288 25.97 -9.70 11.95
C ASP A 288 25.57 -9.14 10.57
N ALA A 289 26.39 -8.28 9.95
CA ALA A 289 26.05 -7.57 8.72
C ALA A 289 25.62 -8.49 7.56
N VAL A 290 26.27 -9.66 7.42
CA VAL A 290 25.91 -10.64 6.38
C VAL A 290 24.55 -11.24 6.66
N ARG A 291 24.30 -11.68 7.89
CA ARG A 291 23.03 -12.29 8.32
C ARG A 291 21.87 -11.31 8.21
N ASP A 292 22.05 -10.09 8.68
CA ASP A 292 21.02 -9.06 8.62
C ASP A 292 20.75 -8.59 7.19
N GLY A 293 21.77 -8.59 6.35
CA GLY A 293 21.60 -8.37 4.91
C GLY A 293 20.72 -9.42 4.24
N ILE A 294 20.85 -10.70 4.62
CA ILE A 294 19.99 -11.77 4.13
C ILE A 294 18.57 -11.65 4.69
N ARG A 295 18.43 -11.39 5.98
CA ARG A 295 17.11 -11.18 6.59
C ARG A 295 16.35 -10.03 5.91
N ASN A 296 17.06 -8.95 5.59
CA ASN A 296 16.49 -7.81 4.90
C ASN A 296 16.01 -8.19 3.49
N VAL A 297 16.85 -8.86 2.67
CA VAL A 297 16.43 -9.26 1.31
C VAL A 297 15.29 -10.26 1.31
N MET A 298 15.20 -11.13 2.34
CA MET A 298 14.14 -12.14 2.48
C MET A 298 12.87 -11.58 3.13
N SER A 299 12.90 -10.38 3.68
CA SER A 299 11.71 -9.73 4.22
C SER A 299 10.62 -9.62 3.15
N ASN A 300 9.36 -9.84 3.51
CA ASN A 300 8.23 -9.90 2.58
C ASN A 300 8.46 -10.89 1.42
N SER A 301 9.16 -12.00 1.66
CA SER A 301 9.54 -12.99 0.63
C SER A 301 10.37 -12.40 -0.51
N GLY A 302 11.16 -11.35 -0.24
CA GLY A 302 11.94 -10.61 -1.25
C GLY A 302 11.12 -9.69 -2.15
N GLN A 303 9.85 -9.50 -1.85
CA GLN A 303 8.89 -8.74 -2.67
C GLN A 303 8.89 -7.25 -2.33
N SER A 304 10.08 -6.62 -2.30
CA SER A 304 10.25 -5.20 -2.01
C SER A 304 11.06 -4.51 -3.11
N CYS A 305 10.68 -3.28 -3.45
CA CYS A 305 11.34 -2.49 -4.49
C CYS A 305 12.79 -2.14 -4.13
N ASP A 306 13.09 -2.05 -2.84
CA ASP A 306 14.39 -1.75 -2.25
C ASP A 306 15.15 -2.99 -1.77
N ALA A 307 14.63 -4.20 -1.99
CA ALA A 307 15.29 -5.44 -1.57
C ALA A 307 16.75 -5.49 -2.07
N PRO A 308 17.75 -5.58 -1.16
CA PRO A 308 19.16 -5.54 -1.52
C PRO A 308 19.64 -6.91 -2.04
N THR A 309 19.18 -7.27 -3.23
CA THR A 309 19.33 -8.60 -3.84
C THR A 309 20.74 -8.93 -4.31
N ARG A 310 21.69 -7.99 -4.19
CA ARG A 310 23.10 -8.19 -4.51
C ARG A 310 23.94 -7.80 -3.30
N MET A 311 24.68 -8.78 -2.75
CA MET A 311 25.61 -8.52 -1.66
C MET A 311 27.03 -8.35 -2.24
N LEU A 312 27.60 -7.17 -2.09
CA LEU A 312 28.95 -6.80 -2.51
C LEU A 312 29.85 -6.82 -1.26
N VAL A 313 30.72 -7.81 -1.19
CA VAL A 313 31.54 -8.05 0.01
C VAL A 313 32.98 -7.70 -0.29
N GLU A 314 33.65 -6.97 0.65
CA GLU A 314 35.06 -6.69 0.57
C GLU A 314 35.87 -8.01 0.49
N ARG A 315 36.85 -8.07 -0.41
CA ARG A 315 37.57 -9.29 -0.75
C ARG A 315 38.25 -9.93 0.49
N SER A 316 38.73 -9.13 1.43
CA SER A 316 39.39 -9.60 2.65
C SER A 316 38.50 -10.48 3.54
N ILE A 317 37.20 -10.32 3.48
CA ILE A 317 36.20 -11.04 4.29
C ILE A 317 35.28 -11.93 3.46
N TYR A 318 35.49 -12.03 2.14
CA TYR A 318 34.57 -12.71 1.22
C TYR A 318 34.32 -14.17 1.61
N GLU A 319 35.39 -14.95 1.86
CA GLU A 319 35.27 -16.37 2.22
C GLU A 319 34.52 -16.57 3.55
N ARG A 320 34.75 -15.67 4.52
CA ARG A 320 34.00 -15.65 5.79
C ARG A 320 32.51 -15.41 5.53
N ALA A 321 32.18 -14.42 4.71
CA ALA A 321 30.79 -14.07 4.38
C ALA A 321 30.08 -15.22 3.65
N VAL A 322 30.73 -15.88 2.69
CA VAL A 322 30.20 -17.05 1.99
C VAL A 322 29.92 -18.20 2.96
N LYS A 323 30.86 -18.48 3.89
CA LYS A 323 30.66 -19.51 4.90
C LYS A 323 29.50 -19.18 5.85
N GLU A 324 29.43 -17.94 6.33
CA GLU A 324 28.33 -17.47 7.18
C GLU A 324 26.98 -17.59 6.48
N LEU A 325 26.91 -17.17 5.22
CA LEU A 325 25.71 -17.27 4.40
C LEU A 325 25.26 -18.74 4.23
N SER A 326 26.19 -19.68 3.98
CA SER A 326 25.85 -21.09 3.82
C SER A 326 25.30 -21.71 5.10
N LEU A 327 25.80 -21.30 6.28
CA LEU A 327 25.31 -21.78 7.57
C LEU A 327 23.88 -21.31 7.89
N ILE A 328 23.48 -20.15 7.43
CA ILE A 328 22.11 -19.65 7.59
C ILE A 328 21.12 -20.58 6.89
N HIS A 329 21.45 -21.06 5.69
CA HIS A 329 20.62 -22.02 4.94
C HIS A 329 20.56 -23.42 5.54
N ILE A 330 21.56 -23.81 6.33
CA ILE A 330 21.65 -25.17 6.93
C ILE A 330 21.01 -25.21 8.32
N SER A 331 21.15 -24.16 9.12
CA SER A 331 20.74 -24.14 10.53
C SER A 331 19.33 -23.62 10.79
N GLU A 332 18.66 -23.04 9.82
CA GLU A 332 17.29 -22.48 9.96
C GLU A 332 16.12 -23.40 9.55
N PRO A 333 16.28 -24.58 8.90
CA PRO A 333 15.14 -25.42 8.52
C PRO A 333 14.38 -26.04 9.70
N THR A 334 14.88 -25.90 10.93
CA THR A 334 14.24 -26.45 12.13
C THR A 334 13.48 -25.42 12.98
N ARG A 335 13.52 -24.14 12.66
CA ARG A 335 12.63 -23.14 13.24
C ARG A 335 11.46 -22.88 12.27
N PRO A 336 10.21 -23.24 12.62
CA PRO A 336 9.04 -23.04 11.76
C PRO A 336 8.59 -21.58 11.74
N LEU A 337 9.52 -20.64 11.60
CA LEU A 337 9.28 -19.22 11.57
C LEU A 337 10.01 -18.64 10.36
N TYR A 338 9.24 -18.26 9.33
CA TYR A 338 9.65 -17.30 8.27
C TYR A 338 10.32 -17.81 7.00
N ILE A 339 10.18 -19.07 6.61
CA ILE A 339 10.48 -19.47 5.24
C ILE A 339 9.25 -20.16 4.64
N SER A 340 8.29 -19.40 4.18
CA SER A 340 7.38 -19.86 3.15
C SER A 340 8.02 -19.56 1.79
N TYR A 341 8.54 -20.60 1.16
CA TYR A 341 8.94 -20.75 -0.24
C TYR A 341 9.48 -19.50 -0.96
N ALA A 342 10.76 -19.21 -0.79
CA ALA A 342 11.50 -18.43 -1.76
C ALA A 342 11.73 -19.29 -3.00
N VAL A 343 10.95 -19.12 -4.06
CA VAL A 343 11.28 -19.64 -5.38
C VAL A 343 12.47 -18.85 -5.90
N PHE A 344 13.64 -19.46 -5.93
CA PHE A 344 14.80 -18.92 -6.61
C PHE A 344 14.54 -18.97 -8.12
N CYS A 345 14.18 -17.84 -8.73
CA CYS A 345 14.44 -17.60 -10.14
C CYS A 345 15.83 -16.96 -10.25
N LEU A 346 16.81 -17.77 -10.62
CA LEU A 346 18.10 -17.33 -11.12
C LEU A 346 17.94 -16.64 -12.50
#